data_19157d84fd6b6226ff779161c99390b7
#
_entry.id   19157d84fd6b6226ff779161c99390b7
#
_cell.length_a   1.000
_cell.length_b   1.000
_cell.length_c   1.000
_cell.angle_alpha   90.00
_cell.angle_beta   90.00
_cell.angle_gamma   90.00
#
_symmetry.space_group_name_H-M   'P 1'
#
loop_
_entity.id
_entity.type
_entity.pdbx_description
1 polymer ?
#
loop_
_entity_poly.entity_id
_entity_poly.type
_entity_poly.pdbx_seq_one_letter_code
_entity_poly.pdbx_strand_id
1 'polypeptide(L)'
;MKIPILTLAPMAGFTDAPFRLMCFERGADYCISEMISAKAMVFKDKKTAELSYLPKGDRNTAIQIFGHEPDVMAEAASMLSQGFFEGCRYEEKPVAIDINMGCPVKKIALSGDGSALMKDPLLAARIVSAIKERINLPVTVKIRAGWDEKSKNAVEVARACADAGASIVGVHARTREQLYYPGIDMDVIARVRDALPPKVSVYGNGDVTDGESAYKMYKETACDGIMIGREALGNPWVFDEIKAYFEGQEFTPPTTEERIASAIGLVSAIVDLKGEDRGIREARGRAAHFIRGMRGSAEIRAALNSSTSLQEFKSILENYI
;
A
#
# COMPACT_ATOMS: atom_id res chain seq x y z
N MET A 1 -3.56 -5.94 25.18
CA MET A 1 -4.17 -4.68 24.67
C MET A 1 -4.77 -4.98 23.30
N LYS A 2 -5.83 -4.25 22.84
CA LYS A 2 -6.34 -4.48 21.48
C LYS A 2 -5.28 -4.06 20.46
N ILE A 3 -4.88 -4.99 19.58
CA ILE A 3 -3.95 -4.71 18.49
C ILE A 3 -4.75 -4.00 17.39
N PRO A 4 -4.29 -2.85 16.85
CA PRO A 4 -4.92 -2.23 15.68
C PRO A 4 -4.74 -3.11 14.44
N ILE A 5 -5.57 -2.93 13.43
CA ILE A 5 -5.40 -3.61 12.12
C ILE A 5 -4.08 -3.15 11.49
N LEU A 6 -3.17 -4.08 11.23
CA LEU A 6 -1.89 -3.78 10.58
C LEU A 6 -2.02 -3.93 9.06
N THR A 7 -1.80 -2.84 8.35
CA THR A 7 -2.05 -2.75 6.90
C THR A 7 -0.77 -2.48 6.13
N LEU A 8 -0.50 -3.24 5.08
CA LEU A 8 0.51 -2.85 4.09
C LEU A 8 -0.03 -1.71 3.23
N ALA A 9 0.60 -0.53 3.34
CA ALA A 9 0.22 0.65 2.56
C ALA A 9 0.51 0.47 1.06
N PRO A 10 -0.31 1.04 0.16
CA PRO A 10 -0.08 0.96 -1.28
C PRO A 10 1.20 1.72 -1.69
N MET A 11 2.08 1.04 -2.42
CA MET A 11 3.34 1.58 -2.93
C MET A 11 3.57 1.11 -4.36
N ALA A 12 3.44 2.04 -5.32
CA ALA A 12 3.67 1.75 -6.74
C ALA A 12 5.09 1.20 -6.98
N GLY A 13 5.18 0.10 -7.71
CA GLY A 13 6.41 -0.65 -7.95
C GLY A 13 6.82 -1.62 -6.84
N PHE A 14 6.05 -1.73 -5.74
CA PHE A 14 6.42 -2.56 -4.60
C PHE A 14 5.31 -3.50 -4.10
N THR A 15 4.06 -3.03 -3.99
CA THR A 15 2.97 -3.82 -3.38
C THR A 15 2.27 -4.73 -4.37
N ASP A 16 3.05 -5.42 -5.21
CA ASP A 16 2.53 -6.50 -6.07
C ASP A 16 2.20 -7.76 -5.26
N ALA A 17 1.59 -8.73 -5.94
CA ALA A 17 1.11 -9.95 -5.30
C ALA A 17 2.19 -10.71 -4.50
N PRO A 18 3.42 -10.97 -5.02
CA PRO A 18 4.46 -11.63 -4.24
C PRO A 18 4.82 -10.92 -2.92
N PHE A 19 4.88 -9.58 -2.94
CA PHE A 19 5.22 -8.85 -1.74
C PHE A 19 4.07 -8.78 -0.73
N ARG A 20 2.81 -8.69 -1.20
CA ARG A 20 1.65 -8.75 -0.30
C ARG A 20 1.57 -10.10 0.41
N LEU A 21 1.75 -11.21 -0.32
CA LEU A 21 1.79 -12.56 0.28
C LEU A 21 2.87 -12.66 1.36
N MET A 22 4.07 -12.19 1.09
CA MET A 22 5.16 -12.15 2.08
C MET A 22 4.77 -11.33 3.33
N CYS A 23 4.11 -10.19 3.17
CA CYS A 23 3.65 -9.40 4.30
C CYS A 23 2.53 -10.10 5.10
N PHE A 24 1.61 -10.81 4.43
CA PHE A 24 0.60 -11.63 5.11
C PHE A 24 1.23 -12.76 5.94
N GLU A 25 2.25 -13.43 5.43
CA GLU A 25 3.00 -14.46 6.16
C GLU A 25 3.69 -13.91 7.41
N ARG A 26 3.97 -12.60 7.43
CA ARG A 26 4.60 -11.87 8.54
C ARG A 26 3.61 -11.03 9.36
N GLY A 27 2.34 -11.35 9.28
CA GLY A 27 1.34 -10.79 10.20
C GLY A 27 0.66 -9.50 9.72
N ALA A 28 0.80 -9.07 8.47
CA ALA A 28 -0.10 -8.06 7.94
C ALA A 28 -1.55 -8.59 7.97
N ASP A 29 -2.49 -7.79 8.47
CA ASP A 29 -3.90 -8.19 8.53
C ASP A 29 -4.66 -7.78 7.26
N TYR A 30 -4.17 -6.76 6.55
CA TYR A 30 -4.80 -6.16 5.39
C TYR A 30 -3.72 -5.59 4.44
N CYS A 31 -3.94 -5.71 3.16
CA CYS A 31 -3.06 -5.11 2.16
C CYS A 31 -3.84 -4.23 1.19
N ILE A 32 -3.16 -3.23 0.63
CA ILE A 32 -3.70 -2.44 -0.48
C ILE A 32 -2.74 -2.61 -1.66
N SER A 33 -3.30 -2.94 -2.83
CA SER A 33 -2.52 -3.16 -4.06
C SER A 33 -1.78 -1.91 -4.53
N GLU A 34 -0.96 -2.05 -5.55
CA GLU A 34 -0.48 -0.91 -6.33
C GLU A 34 -1.66 -0.15 -6.93
N MET A 35 -1.50 1.17 -7.14
CA MET A 35 -2.57 1.98 -7.69
C MET A 35 -2.76 1.72 -9.20
N ILE A 36 -3.98 1.50 -9.62
CA ILE A 36 -4.41 1.16 -10.97
C ILE A 36 -5.12 2.35 -11.59
N SER A 37 -4.76 2.74 -12.81
CA SER A 37 -5.48 3.77 -13.54
C SER A 37 -6.88 3.30 -13.93
N ALA A 38 -7.92 3.94 -13.41
CA ALA A 38 -9.30 3.63 -13.76
C ALA A 38 -9.54 3.79 -15.27
N LYS A 39 -9.00 4.83 -15.87
CA LYS A 39 -9.08 5.08 -17.31
C LYS A 39 -8.42 3.98 -18.13
N ALA A 40 -7.19 3.58 -17.79
CA ALA A 40 -6.49 2.50 -18.48
C ALA A 40 -7.24 1.16 -18.32
N MET A 41 -7.86 0.93 -17.16
CA MET A 41 -8.67 -0.25 -16.87
C MET A 41 -9.90 -0.33 -17.79
N VAL A 42 -10.66 0.77 -17.91
CA VAL A 42 -11.82 0.85 -18.81
C VAL A 42 -11.42 0.64 -20.27
N PHE A 43 -10.25 1.14 -20.69
CA PHE A 43 -9.69 0.89 -22.02
C PHE A 43 -9.03 -0.49 -22.19
N LYS A 44 -9.16 -1.39 -21.19
CA LYS A 44 -8.67 -2.78 -21.22
C LYS A 44 -7.16 -2.90 -21.49
N ASP A 45 -6.37 -2.00 -20.91
CA ASP A 45 -4.91 -2.08 -20.97
C ASP A 45 -4.40 -3.32 -20.22
N LYS A 46 -3.72 -4.22 -20.92
CA LYS A 46 -3.28 -5.52 -20.37
C LYS A 46 -2.30 -5.39 -19.22
N LYS A 47 -1.39 -4.41 -19.26
CA LYS A 47 -0.40 -4.19 -18.19
C LYS A 47 -1.07 -3.69 -16.93
N THR A 48 -2.09 -2.87 -17.10
CA THR A 48 -2.92 -2.37 -16.00
C THR A 48 -3.71 -3.51 -15.34
N ALA A 49 -4.24 -4.44 -16.16
CA ALA A 49 -4.94 -5.62 -15.66
C ALA A 49 -4.05 -6.52 -14.78
N GLU A 50 -2.77 -6.71 -15.16
CA GLU A 50 -1.82 -7.50 -14.37
C GLU A 50 -1.62 -6.97 -12.95
N LEU A 51 -1.72 -5.64 -12.73
CA LEU A 51 -1.59 -5.03 -11.40
C LEU A 51 -2.74 -5.39 -10.46
N SER A 52 -3.88 -5.83 -11.00
CA SER A 52 -5.05 -6.21 -10.22
C SER A 52 -5.05 -7.67 -9.78
N TYR A 53 -4.06 -8.47 -10.21
CA TYR A 53 -4.03 -9.91 -9.93
C TYR A 53 -3.94 -10.22 -8.42
N LEU A 54 -4.84 -11.09 -7.96
CA LEU A 54 -4.91 -11.60 -6.61
C LEU A 54 -4.73 -13.13 -6.65
N PRO A 55 -3.53 -13.65 -6.32
CA PRO A 55 -3.26 -15.08 -6.27
C PRO A 55 -3.91 -15.73 -5.04
N LYS A 56 -3.93 -17.05 -5.02
CA LYS A 56 -4.35 -17.84 -3.87
C LYS A 56 -3.57 -17.44 -2.60
N GLY A 57 -4.29 -17.16 -1.54
CA GLY A 57 -3.72 -16.69 -0.28
C GLY A 57 -3.72 -15.16 -0.10
N ASP A 58 -3.98 -14.40 -1.16
CA ASP A 58 -4.09 -12.92 -1.11
C ASP A 58 -5.53 -12.50 -0.70
N ARG A 59 -5.98 -13.00 0.46
CA ARG A 59 -7.40 -13.03 0.85
C ARG A 59 -7.95 -11.73 1.40
N ASN A 60 -7.10 -10.81 1.80
CA ASN A 60 -7.52 -9.61 2.51
C ASN A 60 -6.91 -8.36 1.89
N THR A 61 -6.99 -8.28 0.56
CA THR A 61 -6.45 -7.18 -0.23
C THR A 61 -7.56 -6.33 -0.85
N ALA A 62 -7.46 -5.00 -0.65
CA ALA A 62 -8.18 -4.02 -1.44
C ALA A 62 -7.42 -3.72 -2.73
N ILE A 63 -8.13 -3.59 -3.84
CA ILE A 63 -7.55 -3.07 -5.08
C ILE A 63 -7.67 -1.55 -5.09
N GLN A 64 -6.52 -0.85 -5.21
CA GLN A 64 -6.49 0.60 -5.26
C GLN A 64 -6.57 1.12 -6.70
N ILE A 65 -7.52 2.05 -6.94
CA ILE A 65 -7.67 2.74 -8.22
C ILE A 65 -7.42 4.25 -8.07
N PHE A 66 -7.02 4.90 -9.17
CA PHE A 66 -6.90 6.35 -9.25
C PHE A 66 -7.52 6.90 -10.53
N GLY A 67 -8.08 8.09 -10.43
CA GLY A 67 -8.78 8.84 -11.47
C GLY A 67 -9.57 9.97 -10.82
N HIS A 68 -10.13 10.85 -11.63
CA HIS A 68 -10.95 11.98 -11.18
C HIS A 68 -12.35 12.05 -11.80
N GLU A 69 -12.64 11.18 -12.79
CA GLU A 69 -13.94 11.12 -13.47
C GLU A 69 -14.85 10.10 -12.76
N PRO A 70 -15.95 10.49 -12.07
CA PRO A 70 -16.78 9.58 -11.28
C PRO A 70 -17.28 8.35 -12.05
N ASP A 71 -17.76 8.55 -13.27
CA ASP A 71 -18.33 7.45 -14.10
C ASP A 71 -17.24 6.44 -14.51
N VAL A 72 -16.05 6.94 -14.89
CA VAL A 72 -14.90 6.10 -15.25
C VAL A 72 -14.39 5.31 -14.03
N MET A 73 -14.35 5.97 -12.85
CA MET A 73 -13.98 5.33 -11.60
C MET A 73 -14.98 4.23 -11.20
N ALA A 74 -16.26 4.49 -11.34
CA ALA A 74 -17.32 3.53 -11.06
C ALA A 74 -17.30 2.34 -12.02
N GLU A 75 -17.04 2.57 -13.31
CA GLU A 75 -16.90 1.51 -14.32
C GLU A 75 -15.70 0.61 -14.00
N ALA A 76 -14.51 1.21 -13.75
CA ALA A 76 -13.31 0.46 -13.37
C ALA A 76 -13.53 -0.37 -12.08
N ALA A 77 -14.17 0.23 -11.07
CA ALA A 77 -14.50 -0.46 -9.82
C ALA A 77 -15.45 -1.66 -10.06
N SER A 78 -16.44 -1.49 -10.93
CA SER A 78 -17.34 -2.57 -11.30
C SER A 78 -16.60 -3.73 -11.97
N MET A 79 -15.71 -3.46 -12.92
CA MET A 79 -14.88 -4.48 -13.58
C MET A 79 -14.03 -5.25 -12.56
N LEU A 80 -13.36 -4.53 -11.67
CA LEU A 80 -12.45 -5.11 -10.66
C LEU A 80 -13.20 -5.92 -9.59
N SER A 81 -14.41 -5.48 -9.19
CA SER A 81 -15.21 -6.15 -8.15
C SER A 81 -15.73 -7.52 -8.58
N GLN A 82 -15.89 -7.76 -9.88
CA GLN A 82 -16.34 -9.02 -10.42
C GLN A 82 -15.28 -10.13 -10.35
N GLY A 83 -14.02 -9.78 -10.10
CA GLY A 83 -12.90 -10.73 -10.01
C GLY A 83 -12.61 -11.44 -11.35
N PHE A 84 -13.15 -10.93 -12.44
CA PHE A 84 -12.92 -11.42 -13.79
C PHE A 84 -12.75 -10.25 -14.75
N PHE A 85 -11.64 -10.28 -15.45
CA PHE A 85 -11.31 -9.32 -16.47
C PHE A 85 -10.67 -10.08 -17.65
N GLU A 86 -10.98 -9.70 -18.89
CA GLU A 86 -10.45 -10.36 -20.06
C GLU A 86 -8.93 -10.37 -20.07
N GLY A 87 -8.33 -11.56 -19.86
CA GLY A 87 -6.87 -11.75 -19.76
C GLY A 87 -6.30 -11.76 -18.34
N CYS A 88 -7.11 -11.55 -17.29
CA CYS A 88 -6.70 -11.71 -15.90
C CYS A 88 -7.74 -12.55 -15.14
N ARG A 89 -7.29 -13.63 -14.52
CA ARG A 89 -8.13 -14.49 -13.68
C ARG A 89 -7.67 -14.38 -12.24
N TYR A 90 -8.48 -13.79 -11.38
CA TYR A 90 -8.23 -13.78 -9.95
C TYR A 90 -8.44 -15.19 -9.37
N GLU A 91 -7.56 -15.58 -8.47
CA GLU A 91 -7.75 -16.76 -7.63
C GLU A 91 -8.44 -16.41 -6.32
N GLU A 92 -8.27 -15.15 -5.86
CA GLU A 92 -8.98 -14.57 -4.74
C GLU A 92 -9.79 -13.34 -5.21
N LYS A 93 -10.81 -12.94 -4.44
CA LYS A 93 -11.59 -11.74 -4.73
C LYS A 93 -11.09 -10.55 -3.90
N PRO A 94 -11.10 -9.34 -4.44
CA PRO A 94 -10.81 -8.16 -3.64
C PRO A 94 -11.86 -8.01 -2.53
N VAL A 95 -11.40 -7.59 -1.35
CA VAL A 95 -12.30 -7.34 -0.20
C VAL A 95 -12.86 -5.93 -0.18
N ALA A 96 -12.25 -5.02 -0.93
CA ALA A 96 -12.68 -3.64 -1.09
C ALA A 96 -12.11 -3.02 -2.38
N ILE A 97 -12.69 -1.92 -2.81
CA ILE A 97 -12.07 -0.99 -3.77
C ILE A 97 -11.58 0.23 -2.99
N ASP A 98 -10.28 0.50 -3.08
CA ASP A 98 -9.64 1.67 -2.45
C ASP A 98 -9.41 2.79 -3.47
N ILE A 99 -9.63 4.04 -3.08
CA ILE A 99 -9.46 5.19 -3.95
C ILE A 99 -8.21 5.96 -3.52
N ASN A 100 -7.27 6.12 -4.45
CA ASN A 100 -6.09 6.93 -4.20
C ASN A 100 -6.42 8.42 -4.28
N MET A 101 -6.37 9.09 -3.15
CA MET A 101 -6.51 10.55 -3.02
C MET A 101 -5.25 11.18 -2.37
N GLY A 102 -4.11 10.49 -2.44
CA GLY A 102 -2.89 10.91 -1.72
C GLY A 102 -1.59 10.84 -2.53
N CYS A 103 -1.58 10.33 -3.76
CA CYS A 103 -0.36 10.24 -4.56
C CYS A 103 0.21 11.63 -4.87
N PRO A 104 1.48 11.93 -4.46
CA PRO A 104 2.05 13.27 -4.62
C PRO A 104 2.75 13.48 -5.96
N VAL A 105 2.85 12.43 -6.78
CA VAL A 105 3.61 12.45 -8.05
C VAL A 105 3.04 13.52 -8.99
N LYS A 106 3.91 14.41 -9.48
CA LYS A 106 3.51 15.56 -10.33
C LYS A 106 2.63 15.14 -11.51
N LYS A 107 3.01 14.08 -12.24
CA LYS A 107 2.25 13.59 -13.40
C LYS A 107 0.81 13.22 -13.03
N ILE A 108 0.60 12.57 -11.89
CA ILE A 108 -0.72 12.17 -11.38
C ILE A 108 -1.50 13.39 -10.89
N ALA A 109 -0.87 14.25 -10.09
CA ALA A 109 -1.53 15.41 -9.52
C ALA A 109 -1.88 16.48 -10.57
N LEU A 110 -1.09 16.63 -11.64
CA LEU A 110 -1.39 17.56 -12.73
C LEU A 110 -2.55 17.11 -13.62
N SER A 111 -2.82 15.81 -13.69
CA SER A 111 -4.01 15.29 -14.40
C SER A 111 -5.30 15.38 -13.59
N GLY A 112 -5.27 15.91 -12.37
CA GLY A 112 -6.46 16.00 -11.50
C GLY A 112 -6.63 14.79 -10.57
N ASP A 113 -5.73 13.81 -10.62
CA ASP A 113 -5.83 12.55 -9.89
C ASP A 113 -5.06 12.57 -8.56
N GLY A 114 -5.25 11.52 -7.77
CA GLY A 114 -4.49 11.31 -6.54
C GLY A 114 -4.65 12.47 -5.56
N SER A 115 -3.55 13.09 -5.13
CA SER A 115 -3.60 14.19 -4.15
C SER A 115 -4.32 15.45 -4.66
N ALA A 116 -4.56 15.60 -5.97
CA ALA A 116 -5.34 16.71 -6.48
C ALA A 116 -6.81 16.67 -6.02
N LEU A 117 -7.36 15.49 -5.77
CA LEU A 117 -8.71 15.30 -5.23
C LEU A 117 -8.89 15.93 -3.83
N MET A 118 -7.79 16.12 -3.08
CA MET A 118 -7.84 16.84 -1.80
C MET A 118 -8.32 18.30 -1.94
N LYS A 119 -8.22 18.90 -3.14
CA LYS A 119 -8.65 20.27 -3.39
C LYS A 119 -10.15 20.41 -3.62
N ASP A 120 -10.83 19.31 -3.89
CA ASP A 120 -12.28 19.28 -4.16
C ASP A 120 -12.96 18.14 -3.40
N PRO A 121 -13.33 18.38 -2.11
CA PRO A 121 -14.02 17.39 -1.29
C PRO A 121 -15.35 16.91 -1.89
N LEU A 122 -16.04 17.78 -2.64
CA LEU A 122 -17.30 17.42 -3.30
C LEU A 122 -17.07 16.46 -4.47
N LEU A 123 -16.00 16.63 -5.25
CA LEU A 123 -15.62 15.69 -6.28
C LEU A 123 -15.21 14.35 -5.66
N ALA A 124 -14.43 14.36 -4.57
CA ALA A 124 -14.06 13.16 -3.83
C ALA A 124 -15.31 12.38 -3.37
N ALA A 125 -16.29 13.06 -2.79
CA ALA A 125 -17.56 12.46 -2.39
C ALA A 125 -18.35 11.89 -3.59
N ARG A 126 -18.44 12.62 -4.71
CA ARG A 126 -19.12 12.13 -5.93
C ARG A 126 -18.47 10.84 -6.46
N ILE A 127 -17.14 10.75 -6.44
CA ILE A 127 -16.43 9.53 -6.86
C ILE A 127 -16.81 8.35 -5.95
N VAL A 128 -16.76 8.55 -4.62
CA VAL A 128 -17.15 7.51 -3.65
C VAL A 128 -18.59 7.06 -3.88
N SER A 129 -19.56 8.00 -4.03
CA SER A 129 -20.96 7.68 -4.27
C SER A 129 -21.16 6.89 -5.57
N ALA A 130 -20.57 7.34 -6.67
CA ALA A 130 -20.68 6.69 -7.97
C ALA A 130 -20.17 5.24 -7.95
N ILE A 131 -19.05 5.00 -7.25
CA ILE A 131 -18.52 3.64 -7.06
C ILE A 131 -19.48 2.83 -6.19
N LYS A 132 -19.92 3.39 -5.06
CA LYS A 132 -20.79 2.71 -4.09
C LYS A 132 -22.14 2.28 -4.70
N GLU A 133 -22.67 3.04 -5.65
CA GLU A 133 -23.89 2.71 -6.38
C GLU A 133 -23.71 1.53 -7.37
N ARG A 134 -22.48 1.29 -7.83
CA ARG A 134 -22.17 0.26 -8.83
C ARG A 134 -21.72 -1.08 -8.26
N ILE A 135 -21.18 -1.10 -7.03
CA ILE A 135 -20.58 -2.31 -6.44
C ILE A 135 -21.12 -2.60 -5.04
N ASN A 136 -21.13 -3.87 -4.67
CA ASN A 136 -21.50 -4.31 -3.31
C ASN A 136 -20.30 -4.37 -2.34
N LEU A 137 -19.07 -4.24 -2.85
CA LEU A 137 -17.88 -4.25 -2.00
C LEU A 137 -17.78 -2.97 -1.18
N PRO A 138 -17.11 -3.01 -0.01
CA PRO A 138 -16.68 -1.81 0.69
C PRO A 138 -15.88 -0.87 -0.22
N VAL A 139 -16.10 0.42 -0.07
CA VAL A 139 -15.29 1.48 -0.70
C VAL A 139 -14.44 2.11 0.38
N THR A 140 -13.14 2.22 0.15
CA THR A 140 -12.18 2.85 1.06
C THR A 140 -11.43 3.99 0.36
N VAL A 141 -10.86 4.90 1.11
CA VAL A 141 -10.12 6.03 0.54
C VAL A 141 -8.79 6.20 1.26
N LYS A 142 -7.73 6.55 0.53
CA LYS A 142 -6.45 6.93 1.11
C LYS A 142 -6.12 8.36 0.77
N ILE A 143 -6.05 9.23 1.82
CA ILE A 143 -5.85 10.67 1.74
C ILE A 143 -4.52 11.11 2.34
N ARG A 144 -4.20 12.40 2.22
CA ARG A 144 -3.12 13.09 2.94
C ARG A 144 -3.69 14.14 3.91
N ALA A 145 -2.80 14.80 4.68
CA ALA A 145 -3.20 15.91 5.56
C ALA A 145 -3.81 17.10 4.79
N GLY A 146 -3.42 17.28 3.55
CA GLY A 146 -3.87 18.33 2.65
C GLY A 146 -2.93 18.48 1.46
N TRP A 147 -3.13 19.53 0.66
CA TRP A 147 -2.25 19.83 -0.45
C TRP A 147 -0.92 20.45 0.04
N ASP A 148 -1.00 21.48 0.87
CA ASP A 148 0.11 22.20 1.49
C ASP A 148 -0.22 22.55 2.95
N GLU A 149 0.69 23.23 3.64
CA GLU A 149 0.51 23.62 5.04
C GLU A 149 -0.66 24.59 5.27
N LYS A 150 -1.00 25.41 4.28
CA LYS A 150 -2.08 26.39 4.36
C LYS A 150 -3.46 25.79 4.04
N SER A 151 -3.49 24.66 3.38
CA SER A 151 -4.70 23.97 2.91
C SER A 151 -4.81 22.54 3.48
N LYS A 152 -4.51 22.36 4.78
CA LYS A 152 -4.76 21.11 5.50
C LYS A 152 -6.26 20.92 5.70
N ASN A 153 -6.88 20.04 4.92
CA ASN A 153 -8.32 19.81 4.91
C ASN A 153 -8.71 18.32 5.01
N ALA A 154 -7.83 17.49 5.58
CA ALA A 154 -8.09 16.04 5.71
C ALA A 154 -9.43 15.72 6.39
N VAL A 155 -9.82 16.48 7.42
CA VAL A 155 -11.09 16.29 8.14
C VAL A 155 -12.29 16.53 7.21
N GLU A 156 -12.25 17.59 6.40
CA GLU A 156 -13.31 17.93 5.46
C GLU A 156 -13.47 16.84 4.37
N VAL A 157 -12.34 16.43 3.75
CA VAL A 157 -12.33 15.36 2.74
C VAL A 157 -12.80 14.05 3.34
N ALA A 158 -12.32 13.69 4.53
CA ALA A 158 -12.70 12.46 5.21
C ALA A 158 -14.20 12.39 5.51
N ARG A 159 -14.79 13.50 6.01
CA ARG A 159 -16.26 13.61 6.24
C ARG A 159 -17.02 13.46 4.94
N ALA A 160 -16.65 14.21 3.90
CA ALA A 160 -17.32 14.14 2.60
C ALA A 160 -17.29 12.71 2.02
N CYS A 161 -16.16 12.01 2.11
CA CYS A 161 -16.04 10.60 1.67
C CYS A 161 -16.87 9.64 2.56
N ALA A 162 -16.85 9.83 3.88
CA ALA A 162 -17.62 9.00 4.81
C ALA A 162 -19.14 9.14 4.62
N ASP A 163 -19.61 10.38 4.43
CA ASP A 163 -21.03 10.68 4.15
C ASP A 163 -21.48 10.08 2.80
N ALA A 164 -20.56 10.01 1.81
CA ALA A 164 -20.78 9.35 0.53
C ALA A 164 -20.68 7.82 0.60
N GLY A 165 -20.30 7.22 1.75
CA GLY A 165 -20.34 5.78 1.98
C GLY A 165 -18.99 5.07 2.03
N ALA A 166 -17.87 5.80 2.18
CA ALA A 166 -16.58 5.19 2.47
C ALA A 166 -16.59 4.50 3.85
N SER A 167 -16.04 3.30 3.92
CA SER A 167 -15.98 2.48 5.14
C SER A 167 -14.66 2.58 5.90
N ILE A 168 -13.57 2.92 5.20
CA ILE A 168 -12.24 3.14 5.78
C ILE A 168 -11.65 4.41 5.18
N VAL A 169 -11.03 5.23 6.02
CA VAL A 169 -10.24 6.40 5.60
C VAL A 169 -8.80 6.21 6.09
N GLY A 170 -7.86 5.95 5.18
CA GLY A 170 -6.44 5.92 5.46
C GLY A 170 -5.85 7.33 5.37
N VAL A 171 -5.23 7.81 6.44
CA VAL A 171 -4.69 9.18 6.53
C VAL A 171 -3.19 9.17 6.60
N HIS A 172 -2.51 9.60 5.52
CA HIS A 172 -1.08 9.89 5.59
C HIS A 172 -0.88 11.29 6.19
N ALA A 173 -0.26 11.35 7.36
CA ALA A 173 -0.09 12.55 8.17
C ALA A 173 0.97 13.53 7.63
N ARG A 174 1.01 13.71 6.32
CA ARG A 174 1.83 14.68 5.56
C ARG A 174 1.00 15.36 4.49
N THR A 175 1.32 16.59 4.18
CA THR A 175 0.75 17.27 3.00
C THR A 175 1.35 16.70 1.71
N ARG A 176 0.74 17.01 0.56
CA ARG A 176 1.29 16.64 -0.75
C ARG A 176 2.66 17.29 -0.99
N GLU A 177 2.85 18.54 -0.62
CA GLU A 177 4.10 19.28 -0.82
C GLU A 177 5.22 18.79 0.08
N GLN A 178 4.89 18.33 1.29
CA GLN A 178 5.85 17.77 2.23
C GLN A 178 6.47 16.45 1.72
N LEU A 179 5.84 15.75 0.78
CA LEU A 179 6.31 14.47 0.23
C LEU A 179 6.63 13.44 1.32
N TYR A 180 7.93 13.24 1.60
CA TYR A 180 8.47 12.32 2.61
C TYR A 180 9.47 13.00 3.56
N TYR A 181 9.52 14.34 3.57
CA TYR A 181 10.36 15.06 4.53
C TYR A 181 9.99 14.69 5.96
N PRO A 182 10.99 14.65 6.87
CA PRO A 182 10.79 14.24 8.26
C PRO A 182 9.68 15.01 8.98
N GLY A 183 9.05 14.33 9.95
CA GLY A 183 7.96 14.85 10.76
C GLY A 183 6.60 14.59 10.14
N ILE A 184 5.72 13.99 10.93
CA ILE A 184 4.30 13.78 10.61
C ILE A 184 3.44 14.56 11.59
N ASP A 185 2.27 14.96 11.12
CA ASP A 185 1.26 15.64 11.92
C ASP A 185 0.23 14.61 12.43
N MET A 186 0.55 13.91 13.54
CA MET A 186 -0.36 12.91 14.11
C MET A 186 -1.70 13.49 14.55
N ASP A 187 -1.74 14.78 14.92
CA ASP A 187 -2.98 15.46 15.29
C ASP A 187 -4.03 15.45 14.16
N VAL A 188 -3.58 15.50 12.92
CA VAL A 188 -4.49 15.34 11.75
C VAL A 188 -5.21 14.00 11.77
N ILE A 189 -4.53 12.89 12.13
CA ILE A 189 -5.17 11.57 12.22
C ILE A 189 -6.20 11.56 13.35
N ALA A 190 -5.81 12.07 14.53
CA ALA A 190 -6.72 12.16 15.69
C ALA A 190 -7.98 12.96 15.36
N ARG A 191 -7.82 14.15 14.76
CA ARG A 191 -8.96 14.99 14.35
C ARG A 191 -9.86 14.31 13.31
N VAL A 192 -9.29 13.54 12.38
CA VAL A 192 -10.10 12.75 11.44
C VAL A 192 -10.85 11.65 12.19
N ARG A 193 -10.21 10.94 13.14
CA ARG A 193 -10.88 9.91 13.94
C ARG A 193 -12.05 10.50 14.74
N ASP A 194 -11.84 11.62 15.41
CA ASP A 194 -12.88 12.29 16.22
C ASP A 194 -14.04 12.81 15.37
N ALA A 195 -13.74 13.17 14.12
CA ALA A 195 -14.74 13.75 13.21
C ALA A 195 -15.63 12.70 12.53
N LEU A 196 -15.22 11.42 12.51
CA LEU A 196 -15.94 10.37 11.80
C LEU A 196 -16.75 9.47 12.75
N PRO A 197 -17.91 8.95 12.29
CA PRO A 197 -18.72 8.05 13.11
C PRO A 197 -17.96 6.70 13.33
N PRO A 198 -18.26 5.99 14.45
CA PRO A 198 -17.58 4.71 14.78
C PRO A 198 -17.67 3.62 13.72
N LYS A 199 -18.67 3.68 12.84
CA LYS A 199 -18.83 2.73 11.72
C LYS A 199 -17.82 2.92 10.59
N VAL A 200 -17.11 4.05 10.55
CA VAL A 200 -16.05 4.34 9.57
C VAL A 200 -14.71 4.21 10.27
N SER A 201 -13.89 3.28 9.83
CA SER A 201 -12.56 3.09 10.41
C SER A 201 -11.56 4.12 9.91
N VAL A 202 -10.67 4.56 10.78
CA VAL A 202 -9.56 5.46 10.44
C VAL A 202 -8.23 4.71 10.57
N TYR A 203 -7.43 4.69 9.51
CA TYR A 203 -6.13 4.06 9.52
C TYR A 203 -5.03 5.13 9.44
N GLY A 204 -4.17 5.17 10.47
CA GLY A 204 -3.05 6.11 10.54
C GLY A 204 -1.88 5.63 9.66
N ASN A 205 -1.21 6.57 8.98
CA ASN A 205 -0.06 6.29 8.13
C ASN A 205 1.00 7.39 8.23
N GLY A 206 2.25 6.98 8.30
CA GLY A 206 3.43 7.84 8.29
C GLY A 206 4.42 7.46 9.39
N ASP A 207 5.70 7.34 9.04
CA ASP A 207 6.87 7.13 9.91
C ASP A 207 6.72 6.02 10.98
N VAL A 208 5.95 5.00 10.71
CA VAL A 208 5.92 3.79 11.52
C VAL A 208 7.06 2.89 11.06
N THR A 209 8.01 2.64 11.96
CA THR A 209 9.26 1.91 11.70
C THR A 209 9.45 0.68 12.59
N ASP A 210 8.68 0.58 13.70
CA ASP A 210 8.83 -0.43 14.74
C ASP A 210 7.58 -0.49 15.63
N GLY A 211 7.61 -1.35 16.64
CA GLY A 211 6.52 -1.51 17.60
C GLY A 211 6.24 -0.25 18.43
N GLU A 212 7.29 0.49 18.82
CA GLU A 212 7.15 1.70 19.64
C GLU A 212 6.46 2.82 18.87
N SER A 213 6.88 3.09 17.64
CA SER A 213 6.29 4.12 16.76
C SER A 213 4.85 3.77 16.37
N ALA A 214 4.54 2.49 16.17
CA ALA A 214 3.18 2.02 15.94
C ALA A 214 2.29 2.23 17.17
N TYR A 215 2.80 1.89 18.34
CA TYR A 215 2.10 2.10 19.62
C TYR A 215 1.85 3.58 19.89
N LYS A 216 2.86 4.43 19.65
CA LYS A 216 2.73 5.88 19.78
C LYS A 216 1.62 6.41 18.88
N MET A 217 1.61 6.04 17.60
CA MET A 217 0.55 6.43 16.67
C MET A 217 -0.82 6.00 17.18
N TYR A 218 -0.97 4.73 17.58
CA TYR A 218 -2.24 4.21 18.10
C TYR A 218 -2.73 4.99 19.33
N LYS A 219 -1.82 5.28 20.28
CA LYS A 219 -2.15 5.98 21.53
C LYS A 219 -2.52 7.44 21.32
N GLU A 220 -1.77 8.14 20.46
CA GLU A 220 -1.98 9.58 20.25
C GLU A 220 -3.17 9.87 19.33
N THR A 221 -3.56 8.91 18.46
CA THR A 221 -4.57 9.18 17.43
C THR A 221 -5.86 8.38 17.62
N ALA A 222 -5.87 7.37 18.46
CA ALA A 222 -6.97 6.41 18.63
C ALA A 222 -7.46 5.81 17.29
N CYS A 223 -6.58 5.69 16.29
CA CYS A 223 -6.90 5.12 14.98
C CYS A 223 -7.23 3.61 15.11
N ASP A 224 -8.09 3.11 14.21
CA ASP A 224 -8.54 1.71 14.23
C ASP A 224 -7.53 0.76 13.60
N GLY A 225 -6.66 1.29 12.72
CA GLY A 225 -5.59 0.54 12.06
C GLY A 225 -4.39 1.41 11.78
N ILE A 226 -3.27 0.75 11.47
CA ILE A 226 -1.98 1.38 11.15
C ILE A 226 -1.51 0.89 9.80
N MET A 227 -1.17 1.83 8.91
CA MET A 227 -0.61 1.52 7.59
C MET A 227 0.91 1.66 7.62
N ILE A 228 1.61 0.58 7.33
CA ILE A 228 3.06 0.50 7.22
C ILE A 228 3.44 0.57 5.74
N GLY A 229 4.31 1.50 5.38
CA GLY A 229 4.79 1.67 4.01
C GLY A 229 6.25 1.29 3.86
N ARG A 230 7.12 2.28 3.74
CA ARG A 230 8.54 2.14 3.41
C ARG A 230 9.32 1.19 4.31
N GLU A 231 8.95 1.08 5.59
CA GLU A 231 9.63 0.18 6.52
C GLU A 231 9.42 -1.29 6.18
N ALA A 232 8.29 -1.66 5.61
CA ALA A 232 8.07 -3.03 5.16
C ALA A 232 9.00 -3.45 3.99
N LEU A 233 9.61 -2.49 3.26
CA LEU A 233 10.49 -2.79 2.14
C LEU A 233 11.79 -3.45 2.62
N GLY A 234 11.94 -4.72 2.32
CA GLY A 234 13.06 -5.56 2.79
C GLY A 234 12.99 -5.90 4.30
N ASN A 235 11.93 -5.48 4.97
CA ASN A 235 11.65 -5.79 6.37
C ASN A 235 10.17 -6.14 6.58
N PRO A 236 9.64 -7.20 5.97
CA PRO A 236 8.26 -7.61 6.21
C PRO A 236 8.00 -8.04 7.67
N TRP A 237 9.04 -8.36 8.44
CA TRP A 237 8.95 -8.71 9.87
C TRP A 237 8.50 -7.55 10.77
N VAL A 238 8.45 -6.33 10.25
CA VAL A 238 7.89 -5.17 10.99
C VAL A 238 6.47 -5.42 11.48
N PHE A 239 5.69 -6.24 10.77
CA PHE A 239 4.34 -6.62 11.22
C PHE A 239 4.39 -7.57 12.43
N ASP A 240 5.30 -8.55 12.45
CA ASP A 240 5.53 -9.44 13.59
C ASP A 240 6.05 -8.64 14.79
N GLU A 241 7.00 -7.73 14.58
CA GLU A 241 7.56 -6.86 15.61
C GLU A 241 6.48 -6.00 16.27
N ILE A 242 5.63 -5.35 15.46
CA ILE A 242 4.54 -4.52 15.98
C ILE A 242 3.58 -5.37 16.81
N LYS A 243 3.18 -6.55 16.34
CA LYS A 243 2.30 -7.45 17.10
C LYS A 243 2.92 -7.86 18.43
N ALA A 244 4.18 -8.31 18.42
CA ALA A 244 4.92 -8.67 19.63
C ALA A 244 4.95 -7.51 20.64
N TYR A 245 5.23 -6.29 20.19
CA TYR A 245 5.24 -5.11 21.05
C TYR A 245 3.89 -4.85 21.73
N PHE A 246 2.77 -4.93 20.98
CA PHE A 246 1.43 -4.76 21.54
C PHE A 246 1.04 -5.87 22.53
N GLU A 247 1.57 -7.07 22.34
CA GLU A 247 1.38 -8.23 23.22
C GLU A 247 2.31 -8.25 24.44
N GLY A 248 3.30 -7.35 24.47
CA GLY A 248 4.34 -7.32 25.51
C GLY A 248 5.32 -8.50 25.41
N GLN A 249 5.50 -9.02 24.21
CA GLN A 249 6.43 -10.12 23.88
C GLN A 249 7.74 -9.57 23.34
N GLU A 250 8.82 -10.34 23.56
CA GLU A 250 10.10 -10.06 22.91
C GLU A 250 10.03 -10.41 21.41
N PHE A 251 10.52 -9.51 20.55
CA PHE A 251 10.70 -9.77 19.14
C PHE A 251 12.17 -10.10 18.86
N THR A 252 12.41 -11.21 18.17
CA THR A 252 13.75 -11.56 17.68
C THR A 252 13.87 -11.11 16.23
N PRO A 253 14.76 -10.14 15.92
CA PRO A 253 14.99 -9.72 14.54
C PRO A 253 15.48 -10.86 13.64
N PRO A 254 15.17 -10.83 12.34
CA PRO A 254 15.62 -11.87 11.40
C PRO A 254 17.15 -11.88 11.28
N THR A 255 17.70 -13.08 11.15
CA THR A 255 19.14 -13.26 10.87
C THR A 255 19.49 -12.80 9.44
N THR A 256 20.78 -12.71 9.14
CA THR A 256 21.25 -12.41 7.78
C THR A 256 20.76 -13.46 6.78
N GLU A 257 20.82 -14.73 7.16
CA GLU A 257 20.39 -15.87 6.38
C GLU A 257 18.89 -15.79 6.06
N GLU A 258 18.06 -15.49 7.05
CA GLU A 258 16.61 -15.35 6.88
C GLU A 258 16.26 -14.18 5.95
N ARG A 259 16.97 -13.06 6.08
CA ARG A 259 16.78 -11.90 5.19
C ARG A 259 17.15 -12.23 3.75
N ILE A 260 18.26 -12.95 3.53
CA ILE A 260 18.70 -13.36 2.20
C ILE A 260 17.74 -14.40 1.61
N ALA A 261 17.33 -15.39 2.40
CA ALA A 261 16.34 -16.38 1.96
C ALA A 261 15.02 -15.73 1.54
N SER A 262 14.54 -14.71 2.30
CA SER A 262 13.35 -13.96 1.96
C SER A 262 13.51 -13.12 0.69
N ALA A 263 14.69 -12.52 0.48
CA ALA A 263 15.01 -11.81 -0.76
C ALA A 263 14.94 -12.75 -1.97
N ILE A 264 15.57 -13.92 -1.86
CA ILE A 264 15.56 -14.96 -2.91
C ILE A 264 14.14 -15.45 -3.18
N GLY A 265 13.34 -15.69 -2.13
CA GLY A 265 11.95 -16.08 -2.23
C GLY A 265 11.11 -15.06 -2.98
N LEU A 266 11.22 -13.77 -2.61
CA LEU A 266 10.52 -12.68 -3.29
C LEU A 266 10.89 -12.58 -4.77
N VAL A 267 12.19 -12.65 -5.09
CA VAL A 267 12.67 -12.57 -6.48
C VAL A 267 12.17 -13.76 -7.29
N SER A 268 12.23 -14.97 -6.73
CA SER A 268 11.70 -16.18 -7.39
C SER A 268 10.22 -16.03 -7.70
N ALA A 269 9.40 -15.59 -6.73
CA ALA A 269 7.97 -15.39 -6.94
C ALA A 269 7.65 -14.28 -7.97
N ILE A 270 8.47 -13.24 -8.04
CA ILE A 270 8.32 -12.20 -9.08
C ILE A 270 8.66 -12.76 -10.46
N VAL A 271 9.70 -13.58 -10.58
CA VAL A 271 10.09 -14.25 -11.83
C VAL A 271 9.02 -15.22 -12.29
N ASP A 272 8.48 -16.02 -11.38
CA ASP A 272 7.39 -16.96 -11.68
C ASP A 272 6.14 -16.24 -12.20
N LEU A 273 5.83 -15.06 -11.62
CA LEU A 273 4.66 -14.27 -12.02
C LEU A 273 4.85 -13.53 -13.34
N LYS A 274 6.05 -12.97 -13.61
CA LYS A 274 6.28 -11.98 -14.68
C LYS A 274 7.20 -12.48 -15.79
N GLY A 275 7.76 -13.69 -15.65
CA GLY A 275 8.83 -14.23 -16.48
C GLY A 275 10.20 -13.69 -16.11
N GLU A 276 11.27 -14.39 -16.49
CA GLU A 276 12.63 -14.13 -16.01
C GLU A 276 13.14 -12.75 -16.42
N ASP A 277 13.04 -12.39 -17.70
CA ASP A 277 13.57 -11.12 -18.22
C ASP A 277 12.98 -9.88 -17.53
N ARG A 278 11.67 -9.86 -17.34
CA ARG A 278 10.98 -8.75 -16.68
C ARG A 278 11.10 -8.86 -15.16
N GLY A 279 10.93 -10.05 -14.63
CA GLY A 279 10.98 -10.32 -13.19
C GLY A 279 12.32 -9.91 -12.57
N ILE A 280 13.44 -10.30 -13.17
CA ILE A 280 14.77 -9.92 -12.68
C ILE A 280 14.96 -8.41 -12.69
N ARG A 281 14.60 -7.72 -13.78
CA ARG A 281 14.73 -6.25 -13.84
C ARG A 281 13.94 -5.53 -12.76
N GLU A 282 12.72 -5.97 -12.48
CA GLU A 282 11.88 -5.38 -11.44
C GLU A 282 12.33 -5.77 -10.03
N ALA A 283 12.88 -6.97 -9.85
CA ALA A 283 13.30 -7.48 -8.54
C ALA A 283 14.62 -6.87 -8.03
N ARG A 284 15.52 -6.41 -8.91
CA ARG A 284 16.84 -5.86 -8.53
C ARG A 284 16.75 -4.81 -7.42
N GLY A 285 15.89 -3.79 -7.61
CA GLY A 285 15.71 -2.73 -6.62
C GLY A 285 15.07 -3.22 -5.32
N ARG A 286 14.19 -4.22 -5.39
CA ARG A 286 13.47 -4.74 -4.22
C ARG A 286 14.36 -5.57 -3.32
N ALA A 287 15.16 -6.48 -3.88
CA ALA A 287 16.10 -7.30 -3.12
C ALA A 287 17.16 -6.44 -2.41
N ALA A 288 17.54 -5.30 -2.99
CA ALA A 288 18.48 -4.36 -2.38
C ALA A 288 17.99 -3.81 -1.01
N HIS A 289 16.69 -3.81 -0.74
CA HIS A 289 16.17 -3.42 0.55
C HIS A 289 16.47 -4.46 1.65
N PHE A 290 16.47 -5.76 1.31
CA PHE A 290 16.74 -6.84 2.28
C PHE A 290 18.19 -6.85 2.77
N ILE A 291 19.14 -6.40 1.94
CA ILE A 291 20.56 -6.35 2.30
C ILE A 291 21.00 -5.00 2.89
N ARG A 292 20.05 -4.08 3.10
CA ARG A 292 20.34 -2.75 3.68
C ARG A 292 20.97 -2.89 5.06
N GLY A 293 22.08 -2.17 5.28
CA GLY A 293 22.82 -2.19 6.54
C GLY A 293 23.79 -3.37 6.71
N MET A 294 23.82 -4.33 5.78
CA MET A 294 24.79 -5.42 5.80
C MET A 294 26.15 -4.96 5.30
N ARG A 295 27.22 -5.58 5.81
CA ARG A 295 28.59 -5.31 5.36
C ARG A 295 28.71 -5.68 3.87
N GLY A 296 29.33 -4.83 3.04
CA GLY A 296 29.48 -5.09 1.60
C GLY A 296 28.20 -4.92 0.78
N SER A 297 27.12 -4.37 1.34
CA SER A 297 25.84 -4.22 0.64
C SER A 297 25.91 -3.34 -0.63
N ALA A 298 26.94 -2.49 -0.77
CA ALA A 298 27.11 -1.67 -1.96
C ALA A 298 27.59 -2.51 -3.16
N GLU A 299 28.56 -3.39 -2.93
CA GLU A 299 29.11 -4.32 -3.92
C GLU A 299 28.05 -5.32 -4.37
N ILE A 300 27.27 -5.86 -3.42
CA ILE A 300 26.19 -6.79 -3.73
C ILE A 300 25.12 -6.10 -4.58
N ARG A 301 24.71 -4.88 -4.22
CA ARG A 301 23.73 -4.13 -5.04
C ARG A 301 24.23 -3.90 -6.45
N ALA A 302 25.53 -3.61 -6.63
CA ALA A 302 26.12 -3.46 -7.94
C ALA A 302 26.05 -4.78 -8.73
N ALA A 303 26.40 -5.92 -8.11
CA ALA A 303 26.31 -7.23 -8.72
C ALA A 303 24.86 -7.61 -9.07
N LEU A 304 23.90 -7.41 -8.16
CA LEU A 304 22.48 -7.65 -8.40
C LEU A 304 21.93 -6.80 -9.56
N ASN A 305 22.39 -5.56 -9.71
CA ASN A 305 21.96 -4.69 -10.80
C ASN A 305 22.43 -5.16 -12.18
N SER A 306 23.51 -5.93 -12.25
CA SER A 306 24.03 -6.52 -13.50
C SER A 306 23.49 -7.91 -13.80
N SER A 307 22.90 -8.60 -12.82
CA SER A 307 22.39 -9.97 -12.99
C SER A 307 21.28 -10.01 -14.07
N THR A 308 21.27 -11.07 -14.87
CA THR A 308 20.34 -11.26 -16.00
C THR A 308 19.47 -12.50 -15.85
N SER A 309 19.79 -13.39 -14.92
CA SER A 309 19.04 -14.61 -14.64
C SER A 309 18.76 -14.80 -13.15
N LEU A 310 17.73 -15.58 -12.84
CA LEU A 310 17.40 -15.96 -11.45
C LEU A 310 18.53 -16.76 -10.79
N GLN A 311 19.20 -17.63 -11.55
CA GLN A 311 20.32 -18.42 -11.04
C GLN A 311 21.49 -17.52 -10.62
N GLU A 312 21.88 -16.59 -11.48
CA GLU A 312 22.93 -15.62 -11.17
C GLU A 312 22.56 -14.78 -9.94
N PHE A 313 21.30 -14.31 -9.89
CA PHE A 313 20.79 -13.53 -8.77
C PHE A 313 20.87 -14.28 -7.44
N LYS A 314 20.45 -15.55 -7.41
CA LYS A 314 20.56 -16.43 -6.24
C LYS A 314 22.01 -16.62 -5.82
N SER A 315 22.89 -16.96 -6.77
CA SER A 315 24.31 -17.18 -6.47
C SER A 315 24.99 -15.94 -5.85
N ILE A 316 24.64 -14.74 -6.31
CA ILE A 316 25.17 -13.49 -5.71
C ILE A 316 24.75 -13.36 -4.24
N LEU A 317 23.50 -13.65 -3.90
CA LEU A 317 22.99 -13.54 -2.53
C LEU A 317 23.50 -14.67 -1.64
N GLU A 318 23.54 -15.92 -2.13
CA GLU A 318 24.00 -17.10 -1.39
C GLU A 318 25.49 -17.01 -1.03
N ASN A 319 26.32 -16.47 -1.92
CA ASN A 319 27.75 -16.27 -1.66
C ASN A 319 28.06 -15.20 -0.60
N TYR A 320 27.01 -14.53 -0.08
CA TYR A 320 27.16 -13.51 0.92
C TYR A 320 26.96 -14.00 2.36
N ILE A 321 26.35 -15.17 2.52
CA ILE A 321 26.20 -15.85 3.81
C ILE A 321 27.49 -16.55 4.16
#